data_78ff9870aaa683f768c87469b6f52677
#
_entry.id   78ff9870aaa683f768c87469b6f52677
#
_cell.length_a   1.000
_cell.length_b   1.000
_cell.length_c   1.000
_cell.angle_alpha   90.00
_cell.angle_beta   90.00
_cell.angle_gamma   90.00
#
_symmetry.space_group_name_H-M   'P 1'
#
loop_
_entity.id
_entity.type
_entity.pdbx_description
1 polymer ?
#
loop_
_entity_poly.entity_id
_entity_poly.type
_entity_poly.pdbx_seq_one_letter_code
_entity_poly.pdbx_strand_id
1 'polypeptide(L)'
;MKVLVTGATGFVGSKLVDRLVNRGALVTCLIRKGISNSAVKTVTGDLTYPDFIFPDEEYDVVYHLAASWPGEKDKKILRAVNYDGTVNLFSLLKEKTKFIVYVSGLGVFGNPRNNIVDENSPIKPHTEYAKIRLEAQKFLESNCKELGIAFSVAYLGDVYGNGGWFKNILVERLKKGSFRLPGSGEYYRSFVHVDDVVSALESIIEKNAINQSFVVADSTPVTFKDFVNLICKELGVKEPGSIPTILAKAVMGGDFVNLLTTSIKTSNNKITSICDFVYKSYVEGIPATISEMKS
;
A
#
# COMPACT_ATOMS: atom_id res chain seq x y z
N MET A 1 1.29 23.51 5.10
CA MET A 1 1.59 22.22 5.77
C MET A 1 2.91 21.69 5.23
N LYS A 2 3.85 21.34 6.12
CA LYS A 2 5.12 20.67 5.75
C LYS A 2 4.95 19.18 5.89
N VAL A 3 5.24 18.44 4.81
CA VAL A 3 4.99 17.01 4.72
C VAL A 3 6.25 16.27 4.33
N LEU A 4 6.55 15.17 5.04
CA LEU A 4 7.56 14.21 4.61
C LEU A 4 6.87 12.97 4.03
N VAL A 5 7.33 12.52 2.88
CA VAL A 5 6.86 11.28 2.24
C VAL A 5 8.04 10.33 2.06
N THR A 6 7.96 9.15 2.68
CA THR A 6 8.86 8.03 2.34
C THR A 6 8.17 7.11 1.35
N GLY A 7 8.93 6.42 0.51
CA GLY A 7 8.33 5.65 -0.59
C GLY A 7 7.73 6.53 -1.69
N ALA A 8 8.14 7.80 -1.77
CA ALA A 8 7.66 8.80 -2.71
C ALA A 8 7.82 8.41 -4.20
N THR A 9 8.74 7.51 -4.53
CA THR A 9 8.93 6.98 -5.89
C THR A 9 8.10 5.76 -6.21
N GLY A 10 7.37 5.24 -5.22
CA GLY A 10 6.46 4.10 -5.37
C GLY A 10 5.14 4.48 -6.04
N PHE A 11 4.33 3.49 -6.38
CA PHE A 11 3.07 3.69 -7.10
C PHE A 11 2.09 4.61 -6.35
N VAL A 12 1.83 4.34 -5.08
CA VAL A 12 0.97 5.20 -4.24
C VAL A 12 1.68 6.50 -3.89
N GLY A 13 2.97 6.41 -3.50
CA GLY A 13 3.73 7.57 -3.04
C GLY A 13 3.87 8.67 -4.08
N SER A 14 4.12 8.34 -5.34
CA SER A 14 4.22 9.33 -6.42
C SER A 14 2.89 10.07 -6.64
N LYS A 15 1.77 9.36 -6.66
CA LYS A 15 0.44 9.97 -6.77
C LYS A 15 0.09 10.86 -5.57
N LEU A 16 0.47 10.43 -4.37
CA LEU A 16 0.29 11.23 -3.15
C LEU A 16 1.12 12.52 -3.20
N VAL A 17 2.38 12.43 -3.60
CA VAL A 17 3.27 13.59 -3.75
C VAL A 17 2.68 14.59 -4.74
N ASP A 18 2.29 14.14 -5.93
CA ASP A 18 1.67 15.01 -6.95
C ASP A 18 0.42 15.71 -6.41
N ARG A 19 -0.44 14.99 -5.71
CA ARG A 19 -1.66 15.54 -5.11
C ARG A 19 -1.35 16.58 -4.03
N LEU A 20 -0.41 16.29 -3.13
CA LEU A 20 0.00 17.20 -2.04
C LEU A 20 0.61 18.49 -2.58
N VAL A 21 1.48 18.39 -3.60
CA VAL A 21 2.08 19.55 -4.28
C VAL A 21 0.98 20.42 -4.93
N ASN A 22 0.06 19.79 -5.65
CA ASN A 22 -1.04 20.50 -6.31
C ASN A 22 -1.98 21.22 -5.32
N ARG A 23 -2.01 20.77 -4.07
CA ARG A 23 -2.73 21.43 -2.96
C ARG A 23 -1.88 22.45 -2.18
N GLY A 24 -0.66 22.73 -2.64
CA GLY A 24 0.22 23.73 -2.04
C GLY A 24 0.93 23.29 -0.76
N ALA A 25 1.06 21.99 -0.50
CA ALA A 25 1.88 21.49 0.59
C ALA A 25 3.37 21.62 0.25
N LEU A 26 4.19 21.90 1.27
CA LEU A 26 5.65 21.86 1.17
C LEU A 26 6.11 20.41 1.38
N VAL A 27 6.35 19.71 0.27
CA VAL A 27 6.64 18.28 0.30
C VAL A 27 8.14 18.02 0.28
N THR A 28 8.60 17.24 1.25
CA THR A 28 9.93 16.63 1.27
C THR A 28 9.81 15.14 0.96
N CYS A 29 10.55 14.67 -0.02
CA CYS A 29 10.59 13.26 -0.40
C CYS A 29 11.89 12.61 0.08
N LEU A 30 11.80 11.59 0.93
CA LEU A 30 12.95 10.76 1.27
C LEU A 30 13.05 9.62 0.24
N ILE A 31 14.14 9.60 -0.52
CA ILE A 31 14.34 8.71 -1.66
C ILE A 31 15.75 8.13 -1.68
N ARG A 32 15.92 6.94 -2.25
CA ARG A 32 17.23 6.30 -2.39
C ARG A 32 18.04 6.81 -3.57
N LYS A 33 17.37 7.26 -4.62
CA LYS A 33 18.01 7.83 -5.84
C LYS A 33 17.22 9.05 -6.27
N GLY A 34 17.91 10.04 -6.83
CA GLY A 34 17.34 11.33 -7.21
C GLY A 34 16.10 11.24 -8.10
N ILE A 35 15.12 12.09 -7.82
CA ILE A 35 14.03 12.43 -8.72
C ILE A 35 14.31 13.85 -9.23
N SER A 36 14.14 14.06 -10.52
CA SER A 36 14.13 15.42 -11.08
C SER A 36 12.71 15.98 -11.01
N ASN A 37 12.35 16.56 -9.87
CA ASN A 37 11.09 17.29 -9.72
C ASN A 37 11.36 18.55 -8.88
N SER A 38 11.33 19.70 -9.52
CA SER A 38 11.61 21.00 -8.90
C SER A 38 10.54 21.46 -7.90
N ALA A 39 9.38 20.82 -7.90
CA ALA A 39 8.26 21.16 -7.02
C ALA A 39 8.36 20.53 -5.62
N VAL A 40 9.34 19.63 -5.38
CA VAL A 40 9.53 18.96 -4.09
C VAL A 40 10.96 19.14 -3.59
N LYS A 41 11.11 19.19 -2.27
CA LYS A 41 12.41 19.02 -1.64
C LYS A 41 12.78 17.54 -1.60
N THR A 42 14.01 17.22 -1.94
CA THR A 42 14.48 15.83 -1.96
C THR A 42 15.57 15.62 -0.92
N VAL A 43 15.41 14.58 -0.12
CA VAL A 43 16.45 14.04 0.77
C VAL A 43 16.86 12.68 0.23
N THR A 44 18.13 12.56 -0.14
CA THR A 44 18.68 11.28 -0.63
C THR A 44 19.24 10.49 0.55
N GLY A 45 18.70 9.31 0.79
CA GLY A 45 19.12 8.42 1.86
C GLY A 45 18.43 7.06 1.77
N ASP A 46 19.06 6.06 2.37
CA ASP A 46 18.49 4.73 2.51
C ASP A 46 18.23 4.45 4.00
N LEU A 47 16.98 4.22 4.34
CA LEU A 47 16.58 3.95 5.73
C LEU A 47 17.20 2.68 6.30
N THR A 48 17.70 1.76 5.46
CA THR A 48 18.43 0.57 5.92
C THR A 48 19.86 0.90 6.36
N TYR A 49 20.37 2.08 5.97
CA TYR A 49 21.68 2.63 6.32
C TYR A 49 21.49 4.11 6.69
N PRO A 50 21.21 4.43 7.97
CA PRO A 50 20.82 5.79 8.37
C PRO A 50 21.93 6.83 8.35
N ASP A 51 23.10 6.50 7.84
CA ASP A 51 24.29 7.36 7.68
C ASP A 51 24.12 8.36 6.52
N PHE A 52 23.06 9.19 6.55
CA PHE A 52 22.86 10.27 5.59
C PHE A 52 22.42 11.55 6.29
N ILE A 53 22.65 12.69 5.64
CA ILE A 53 22.27 14.00 6.18
C ILE A 53 20.75 14.13 6.09
N PHE A 54 20.09 14.12 7.25
CA PHE A 54 18.67 14.39 7.36
C PHE A 54 18.45 15.85 7.76
N PRO A 55 17.55 16.60 7.11
CA PRO A 55 17.31 18.00 7.42
C PRO A 55 16.89 18.23 8.87
N ASP A 56 17.36 19.32 9.46
CA ASP A 56 16.90 19.80 10.76
C ASP A 56 15.64 20.63 10.58
N GLU A 57 14.54 19.95 10.23
CA GLU A 57 13.24 20.55 9.96
C GLU A 57 12.12 19.81 10.67
N GLU A 58 11.11 20.56 11.08
CA GLU A 58 9.86 19.99 11.60
C GLU A 58 8.90 19.69 10.46
N TYR A 59 8.15 18.58 10.61
CA TYR A 59 7.09 18.16 9.71
C TYR A 59 5.75 18.11 10.43
N ASP A 60 4.74 18.70 9.82
CA ASP A 60 3.36 18.59 10.34
C ASP A 60 2.85 17.15 10.21
N VAL A 61 3.20 16.50 9.09
CA VAL A 61 2.79 15.12 8.77
C VAL A 61 3.92 14.34 8.12
N VAL A 62 4.06 13.09 8.51
CA VAL A 62 4.90 12.09 7.85
C VAL A 62 4.02 10.98 7.29
N TYR A 63 4.03 10.79 5.97
CA TYR A 63 3.46 9.61 5.34
C TYR A 63 4.55 8.56 5.15
N HIS A 64 4.46 7.47 5.90
CA HIS A 64 5.42 6.38 5.80
C HIS A 64 4.88 5.25 4.90
N LEU A 65 5.21 5.35 3.59
CA LEU A 65 4.84 4.38 2.56
C LEU A 65 6.01 3.47 2.14
N ALA A 66 7.23 3.78 2.57
CA ALA A 66 8.39 2.97 2.22
C ALA A 66 8.22 1.54 2.73
N ALA A 67 8.30 0.59 1.82
CA ALA A 67 8.24 -0.84 2.10
C ALA A 67 8.97 -1.62 1.00
N SER A 68 9.45 -2.82 1.33
CA SER A 68 9.89 -3.77 0.32
C SER A 68 8.69 -4.40 -0.37
N TRP A 69 8.93 -4.97 -1.55
CA TRP A 69 7.93 -5.75 -2.25
C TRP A 69 7.56 -7.02 -1.46
N PRO A 70 6.27 -7.40 -1.35
CA PRO A 70 5.85 -8.60 -0.59
C PRO A 70 6.41 -9.92 -1.12
N GLY A 71 6.87 -9.95 -2.38
CA GLY A 71 7.50 -11.11 -3.00
C GLY A 71 9.02 -11.19 -2.82
N GLU A 72 9.63 -10.30 -2.01
CA GLU A 72 11.03 -10.40 -1.63
C GLU A 72 11.27 -11.72 -0.86
N LYS A 73 12.24 -12.50 -1.32
CA LYS A 73 12.53 -13.83 -0.75
C LYS A 73 13.58 -13.78 0.36
N ASP A 74 14.42 -12.75 0.36
CA ASP A 74 15.42 -12.56 1.40
C ASP A 74 14.77 -11.90 2.64
N LYS A 75 14.61 -12.70 3.68
CA LYS A 75 14.05 -12.25 4.96
C LYS A 75 14.87 -11.15 5.64
N LYS A 76 16.19 -11.09 5.40
CA LYS A 76 17.04 -10.03 5.92
C LYS A 76 16.71 -8.70 5.26
N ILE A 77 16.52 -8.71 3.92
CA ILE A 77 16.08 -7.51 3.19
C ILE A 77 14.67 -7.11 3.63
N LEU A 78 13.75 -8.08 3.76
CA LEU A 78 12.40 -7.80 4.28
C LEU A 78 12.45 -7.07 5.62
N ARG A 79 13.26 -7.57 6.58
CA ARG A 79 13.38 -6.97 7.91
C ARG A 79 14.09 -5.63 7.85
N ALA A 80 15.23 -5.54 7.17
CA ALA A 80 16.01 -4.32 7.06
C ALA A 80 15.16 -3.15 6.51
N VAL A 81 14.34 -3.41 5.46
CA VAL A 81 13.53 -2.34 4.86
C VAL A 81 12.29 -2.03 5.69
N ASN A 82 11.54 -3.07 6.12
CA ASN A 82 10.21 -2.83 6.71
C ASN A 82 10.23 -2.57 8.21
N TYR A 83 11.19 -3.11 8.95
CA TYR A 83 11.30 -2.92 10.39
C TYR A 83 12.44 -1.97 10.75
N ASP A 84 13.69 -2.34 10.42
CA ASP A 84 14.86 -1.54 10.82
C ASP A 84 14.80 -0.14 10.17
N GLY A 85 14.39 -0.07 8.89
CA GLY A 85 14.16 1.21 8.20
C GLY A 85 13.06 2.07 8.85
N THR A 86 12.02 1.45 9.41
CA THR A 86 10.97 2.17 10.16
C THR A 86 11.52 2.68 11.50
N VAL A 87 12.32 1.88 12.21
CA VAL A 87 13.00 2.28 13.45
C VAL A 87 13.95 3.45 13.20
N ASN A 88 14.75 3.37 12.13
CA ASN A 88 15.68 4.42 11.74
C ASN A 88 14.95 5.71 11.38
N LEU A 89 13.89 5.62 10.58
CA LEU A 89 13.05 6.77 10.27
C LEU A 89 12.49 7.44 11.51
N PHE A 90 11.93 6.66 12.44
CA PHE A 90 11.40 7.18 13.70
C PHE A 90 12.47 7.89 14.52
N SER A 91 13.67 7.33 14.60
CA SER A 91 14.81 7.94 15.31
C SER A 91 15.21 9.30 14.75
N LEU A 92 15.07 9.50 13.43
CA LEU A 92 15.32 10.77 12.76
C LEU A 92 14.21 11.82 12.99
N LEU A 93 12.99 11.36 13.31
CA LEU A 93 11.77 12.18 13.28
C LEU A 93 11.10 12.42 14.62
N LYS A 94 11.42 11.63 15.65
CA LYS A 94 10.69 11.61 16.95
C LYS A 94 10.52 13.00 17.60
N GLU A 95 11.46 13.92 17.35
CA GLU A 95 11.42 15.30 17.87
C GLU A 95 11.02 16.33 16.79
N LYS A 96 10.71 15.87 15.57
CA LYS A 96 10.52 16.71 14.38
C LYS A 96 9.19 16.48 13.68
N THR A 97 8.30 15.67 14.26
CA THR A 97 7.00 15.40 13.64
C THR A 97 5.85 15.44 14.64
N LYS A 98 4.69 15.88 14.16
CA LYS A 98 3.46 15.96 14.94
C LYS A 98 2.53 14.79 14.67
N PHE A 99 2.56 14.22 13.46
CA PHE A 99 1.65 13.17 13.04
C PHE A 99 2.34 12.20 12.06
N ILE A 100 2.24 10.91 12.33
CA ILE A 100 2.71 9.84 11.42
C ILE A 100 1.51 9.04 10.91
N VAL A 101 1.35 8.97 9.61
CA VAL A 101 0.44 8.04 8.93
C VAL A 101 1.25 6.87 8.40
N TYR A 102 1.07 5.70 8.98
CA TYR A 102 1.72 4.47 8.57
C TYR A 102 0.84 3.71 7.58
N VAL A 103 1.37 3.45 6.40
CA VAL A 103 0.68 2.67 5.38
C VAL A 103 1.05 1.20 5.55
N SER A 104 0.08 0.39 5.94
CA SER A 104 0.16 -1.06 6.11
C SER A 104 -0.67 -1.75 5.01
N GLY A 105 -0.92 -3.04 5.14
CA GLY A 105 -1.73 -3.80 4.19
C GLY A 105 -2.58 -4.86 4.89
N LEU A 106 -3.60 -5.34 4.21
CA LEU A 106 -4.56 -6.31 4.74
C LEU A 106 -3.95 -7.64 5.18
N GLY A 107 -2.73 -7.96 4.73
CA GLY A 107 -2.02 -9.19 5.12
C GLY A 107 -1.81 -9.35 6.62
N VAL A 108 -1.85 -8.27 7.42
CA VAL A 108 -1.70 -8.31 8.87
C VAL A 108 -2.87 -9.01 9.56
N PHE A 109 -4.05 -9.03 8.95
CA PHE A 109 -5.22 -9.75 9.47
C PHE A 109 -5.13 -11.28 9.25
N GLY A 110 -4.17 -11.73 8.43
CA GLY A 110 -3.92 -13.16 8.18
C GLY A 110 -5.04 -13.79 7.36
N ASN A 111 -5.50 -14.97 7.81
CA ASN A 111 -6.59 -15.69 7.16
C ASN A 111 -7.88 -15.56 7.98
N PRO A 112 -8.75 -14.62 7.65
CA PRO A 112 -10.02 -14.40 8.38
C PRO A 112 -11.08 -15.45 8.05
N ARG A 113 -10.77 -16.40 7.17
CA ARG A 113 -11.73 -17.39 6.64
C ARG A 113 -12.88 -16.69 5.91
N ASN A 114 -14.12 -16.84 6.40
CA ASN A 114 -15.31 -16.24 5.79
C ASN A 114 -15.76 -14.93 6.45
N ASN A 115 -15.03 -14.46 7.48
CA ASN A 115 -15.40 -13.23 8.18
C ASN A 115 -15.03 -12.00 7.35
N ILE A 116 -15.86 -10.97 7.42
CA ILE A 116 -15.55 -9.65 6.89
C ILE A 116 -14.60 -8.96 7.87
N VAL A 117 -13.50 -8.46 7.35
CA VAL A 117 -12.46 -7.76 8.12
C VAL A 117 -12.78 -6.27 8.19
N ASP A 118 -12.71 -5.72 9.37
CA ASP A 118 -12.72 -4.29 9.67
C ASP A 118 -11.55 -3.94 10.62
N GLU A 119 -11.50 -2.70 11.08
CA GLU A 119 -10.44 -2.18 11.96
C GLU A 119 -10.42 -2.85 13.34
N ASN A 120 -11.53 -3.46 13.78
CA ASN A 120 -11.66 -4.16 15.07
C ASN A 120 -11.34 -5.65 14.96
N SER A 121 -11.12 -6.13 13.76
CA SER A 121 -10.87 -7.55 13.50
C SER A 121 -9.52 -8.01 14.08
N PRO A 122 -9.41 -9.27 14.54
CA PRO A 122 -8.17 -9.78 15.09
C PRO A 122 -7.00 -9.73 14.09
N ILE A 123 -5.89 -9.15 14.49
CA ILE A 123 -4.65 -9.09 13.72
C ILE A 123 -3.85 -10.38 13.98
N LYS A 124 -3.74 -11.25 12.95
CA LYS A 124 -3.09 -12.59 13.03
C LYS A 124 -2.30 -12.90 11.76
N PRO A 125 -1.20 -12.17 11.48
CA PRO A 125 -0.41 -12.38 10.27
C PRO A 125 0.16 -13.80 10.21
N HIS A 126 0.10 -14.42 9.02
CA HIS A 126 0.59 -15.77 8.81
C HIS A 126 1.77 -15.85 7.82
N THR A 127 2.11 -14.74 7.16
CA THR A 127 3.28 -14.61 6.28
C THR A 127 4.38 -13.81 6.97
N GLU A 128 5.63 -14.05 6.59
CA GLU A 128 6.78 -13.35 7.17
C GLU A 128 6.72 -11.84 6.91
N TYR A 129 6.39 -11.48 5.67
CA TYR A 129 6.18 -10.09 5.30
C TYR A 129 5.17 -9.39 6.22
N ALA A 130 3.99 -9.98 6.40
CA ALA A 130 2.94 -9.39 7.21
C ALA A 130 3.29 -9.30 8.71
N LYS A 131 4.06 -10.28 9.23
CA LYS A 131 4.57 -10.26 10.62
C LYS A 131 5.52 -9.08 10.83
N ILE A 132 6.48 -8.90 9.92
CA ILE A 132 7.45 -7.80 10.01
C ILE A 132 6.75 -6.45 9.89
N ARG A 133 5.76 -6.32 8.99
CA ARG A 133 4.95 -5.09 8.88
C ARG A 133 4.18 -4.78 10.16
N LEU A 134 3.63 -5.79 10.81
CA LEU A 134 2.95 -5.63 12.11
C LEU A 134 3.93 -5.26 13.23
N GLU A 135 5.12 -5.84 13.26
CA GLU A 135 6.15 -5.46 14.24
C GLU A 135 6.52 -3.98 14.11
N ALA A 136 6.73 -3.49 12.89
CA ALA A 136 7.01 -2.09 12.60
C ALA A 136 5.85 -1.16 13.01
N GLN A 137 4.60 -1.56 12.73
CA GLN A 137 3.41 -0.84 13.17
C GLN A 137 3.36 -0.70 14.69
N LYS A 138 3.52 -1.81 15.42
CA LYS A 138 3.49 -1.82 16.89
C LYS A 138 4.60 -0.98 17.49
N PHE A 139 5.78 -1.02 16.88
CA PHE A 139 6.90 -0.15 17.29
C PHE A 139 6.50 1.32 17.18
N LEU A 140 5.99 1.76 16.03
CA LEU A 140 5.54 3.15 15.85
C LEU A 140 4.40 3.52 16.81
N GLU A 141 3.39 2.68 16.93
CA GLU A 141 2.23 2.93 17.80
C GLU A 141 2.64 3.14 19.26
N SER A 142 3.52 2.27 19.79
CA SER A 142 4.01 2.38 21.16
C SER A 142 4.84 3.65 21.37
N ASN A 143 5.80 3.92 20.49
CA ASN A 143 6.71 5.05 20.65
C ASN A 143 6.02 6.40 20.37
N CYS A 144 5.13 6.46 19.40
CA CYS A 144 4.32 7.66 19.16
C CYS A 144 3.43 8.00 20.36
N LYS A 145 2.80 6.98 20.96
CA LYS A 145 2.00 7.17 22.18
C LYS A 145 2.83 7.69 23.34
N GLU A 146 4.04 7.16 23.55
CA GLU A 146 4.96 7.58 24.62
C GLU A 146 5.39 9.04 24.46
N LEU A 147 5.65 9.49 23.22
CA LEU A 147 6.12 10.83 22.92
C LEU A 147 4.99 11.83 22.59
N GLY A 148 3.72 11.43 22.66
CA GLY A 148 2.59 12.28 22.32
C GLY A 148 2.48 12.66 20.84
N ILE A 149 3.12 11.88 19.95
CA ILE A 149 3.02 12.05 18.50
C ILE A 149 1.72 11.38 18.02
N ALA A 150 0.90 12.10 17.26
CA ALA A 150 -0.30 11.52 16.65
C ALA A 150 0.09 10.40 15.68
N PHE A 151 -0.66 9.30 15.70
CA PHE A 151 -0.35 8.13 14.87
C PHE A 151 -1.63 7.54 14.27
N SER A 152 -1.63 7.20 12.99
CA SER A 152 -2.74 6.47 12.38
C SER A 152 -2.23 5.46 11.36
N VAL A 153 -3.03 4.41 11.14
CA VAL A 153 -2.70 3.31 10.24
C VAL A 153 -3.71 3.20 9.12
N ALA A 154 -3.24 3.14 7.87
CA ALA A 154 -4.05 2.79 6.71
C ALA A 154 -3.72 1.36 6.26
N TYR A 155 -4.66 0.43 6.42
CA TYR A 155 -4.57 -0.94 5.91
C TYR A 155 -5.09 -0.98 4.48
N LEU A 156 -4.18 -0.94 3.52
CA LEU A 156 -4.55 -0.91 2.11
C LEU A 156 -4.97 -2.28 1.60
N GLY A 157 -6.03 -2.31 0.82
CA GLY A 157 -6.35 -3.40 -0.10
C GLY A 157 -5.31 -3.54 -1.21
N ASP A 158 -5.58 -4.41 -2.18
CA ASP A 158 -4.73 -4.54 -3.36
C ASP A 158 -4.90 -3.31 -4.26
N VAL A 159 -3.92 -2.41 -4.21
CA VAL A 159 -3.99 -1.13 -4.92
C VAL A 159 -3.80 -1.35 -6.42
N TYR A 160 -4.77 -0.89 -7.23
CA TYR A 160 -4.70 -0.93 -8.69
C TYR A 160 -4.81 0.48 -9.30
N GLY A 161 -4.52 0.61 -10.60
CA GLY A 161 -4.55 1.87 -11.33
C GLY A 161 -3.50 1.90 -12.44
N ASN A 162 -3.32 3.05 -13.10
CA ASN A 162 -2.35 3.22 -14.18
C ASN A 162 -0.91 3.28 -13.65
N GLY A 163 -0.39 2.15 -13.18
CA GLY A 163 0.97 2.01 -12.66
C GLY A 163 1.16 0.75 -11.82
N GLY A 164 2.31 0.70 -11.13
CA GLY A 164 2.63 -0.37 -10.19
C GLY A 164 2.52 -1.79 -10.77
N TRP A 165 2.20 -2.75 -9.91
CA TRP A 165 2.05 -4.15 -10.30
C TRP A 165 0.90 -4.38 -11.29
N PHE A 166 -0.17 -3.57 -11.19
CA PHE A 166 -1.34 -3.70 -12.03
C PHE A 166 -0.98 -3.50 -13.51
N LYS A 167 -0.39 -2.35 -13.85
CA LYS A 167 0.04 -2.04 -15.22
C LYS A 167 1.23 -2.88 -15.65
N ASN A 168 2.31 -2.83 -14.87
CA ASN A 168 3.62 -3.33 -15.32
C ASN A 168 3.76 -4.85 -15.26
N ILE A 169 2.90 -5.54 -14.50
CA ILE A 169 2.94 -6.99 -14.37
C ILE A 169 1.66 -7.61 -14.91
N LEU A 170 0.51 -7.25 -14.34
CA LEU A 170 -0.75 -7.93 -14.65
C LEU A 170 -1.21 -7.62 -16.08
N VAL A 171 -1.45 -6.34 -16.40
CA VAL A 171 -1.95 -5.93 -17.72
C VAL A 171 -0.97 -6.32 -18.84
N GLU A 172 0.33 -6.10 -18.65
CA GLU A 172 1.33 -6.46 -19.66
C GLU A 172 1.41 -7.97 -19.91
N ARG A 173 1.29 -8.80 -18.87
CA ARG A 173 1.27 -10.25 -19.04
C ARG A 173 -0.03 -10.77 -19.62
N LEU A 174 -1.18 -10.13 -19.32
CA LEU A 174 -2.45 -10.47 -19.94
C LEU A 174 -2.42 -10.17 -21.44
N LYS A 175 -1.95 -9.00 -21.86
CA LYS A 175 -1.77 -8.63 -23.27
C LYS A 175 -0.88 -9.64 -24.02
N LYS A 176 0.18 -10.14 -23.36
CA LYS A 176 1.10 -11.14 -23.93
C LYS A 176 0.59 -12.58 -23.83
N GLY A 177 -0.57 -12.84 -23.21
CA GLY A 177 -1.10 -14.18 -22.98
C GLY A 177 -0.24 -15.05 -22.04
N SER A 178 0.70 -14.44 -21.30
CA SER A 178 1.67 -15.14 -20.43
C SER A 178 1.28 -15.14 -18.95
N PHE A 179 0.19 -14.47 -18.57
CA PHE A 179 -0.31 -14.51 -17.20
C PHE A 179 -1.02 -15.84 -16.90
N ARG A 180 -0.88 -16.32 -15.68
CA ARG A 180 -1.59 -17.49 -15.16
C ARG A 180 -2.06 -17.21 -13.74
N LEU A 181 -3.30 -17.61 -13.45
CA LEU A 181 -3.87 -17.50 -12.10
C LEU A 181 -3.19 -18.51 -11.16
N PRO A 182 -2.67 -18.09 -10.00
CA PRO A 182 -2.21 -19.02 -8.96
C PRO A 182 -3.39 -19.79 -8.36
N GLY A 183 -3.41 -21.11 -8.48
CA GLY A 183 -4.55 -21.92 -8.07
C GLY A 183 -5.78 -21.67 -8.94
N SER A 184 -6.97 -21.74 -8.35
CA SER A 184 -8.24 -21.51 -9.07
C SER A 184 -8.53 -20.03 -9.34
N GLY A 185 -7.92 -19.11 -8.58
CA GLY A 185 -8.29 -17.70 -8.56
C GLY A 185 -9.58 -17.38 -7.78
N GLU A 186 -10.26 -18.37 -7.20
CA GLU A 186 -11.55 -18.21 -6.49
C GLU A 186 -11.40 -17.65 -5.06
N TYR A 187 -10.21 -17.22 -4.68
CA TYR A 187 -9.99 -16.52 -3.41
C TYR A 187 -10.38 -15.04 -3.53
N TYR A 188 -11.08 -14.55 -2.52
CA TYR A 188 -11.53 -13.17 -2.47
C TYR A 188 -10.37 -12.20 -2.18
N ARG A 189 -10.43 -11.06 -2.85
CA ARG A 189 -9.54 -9.91 -2.61
C ARG A 189 -10.36 -8.65 -2.42
N SER A 190 -9.83 -7.72 -1.66
CA SER A 190 -10.39 -6.38 -1.54
C SER A 190 -9.44 -5.42 -2.24
N PHE A 191 -9.90 -4.85 -3.34
CA PHE A 191 -9.12 -3.92 -4.16
C PHE A 191 -9.40 -2.48 -3.79
N VAL A 192 -8.57 -1.56 -4.26
CA VAL A 192 -8.81 -0.12 -4.16
C VAL A 192 -8.06 0.60 -5.28
N HIS A 193 -8.71 1.60 -5.88
CA HIS A 193 -8.03 2.44 -6.88
C HIS A 193 -7.01 3.35 -6.20
N VAL A 194 -5.88 3.61 -6.87
CA VAL A 194 -4.78 4.42 -6.31
C VAL A 194 -5.22 5.85 -5.96
N ASP A 195 -6.13 6.44 -6.73
CA ASP A 195 -6.64 7.79 -6.46
C ASP A 195 -7.49 7.82 -5.17
N ASP A 196 -8.22 6.74 -4.89
CA ASP A 196 -9.01 6.60 -3.66
C ASP A 196 -8.12 6.35 -2.44
N VAL A 197 -7.00 5.62 -2.63
CA VAL A 197 -5.97 5.52 -1.57
C VAL A 197 -5.41 6.88 -1.22
N VAL A 198 -5.07 7.70 -2.22
CA VAL A 198 -4.54 9.05 -2.00
C VAL A 198 -5.59 9.92 -1.29
N SER A 199 -6.84 9.87 -1.74
CA SER A 199 -7.94 10.61 -1.09
C SER A 199 -8.16 10.18 0.36
N ALA A 200 -8.07 8.88 0.65
CA ALA A 200 -8.17 8.35 2.01
C ALA A 200 -7.02 8.84 2.91
N LEU A 201 -5.77 8.80 2.41
CA LEU A 201 -4.60 9.28 3.15
C LEU A 201 -4.69 10.78 3.48
N GLU A 202 -5.16 11.60 2.55
CA GLU A 202 -5.42 13.01 2.79
C GLU A 202 -6.55 13.22 3.82
N SER A 203 -7.66 12.49 3.68
CA SER A 203 -8.82 12.62 4.58
C SER A 203 -8.48 12.27 6.03
N ILE A 204 -7.58 11.30 6.27
CA ILE A 204 -7.08 10.98 7.62
C ILE A 204 -6.49 12.24 8.29
N ILE A 205 -5.76 13.06 7.54
CA ILE A 205 -5.16 14.29 8.04
C ILE A 205 -6.18 15.43 8.13
N GLU A 206 -6.95 15.65 7.07
CA GLU A 206 -7.94 16.75 7.00
C GLU A 206 -9.01 16.63 8.08
N LYS A 207 -9.41 15.41 8.42
CA LYS A 207 -10.39 15.12 9.49
C LYS A 207 -9.75 14.97 10.87
N ASN A 208 -8.45 15.19 10.98
CA ASN A 208 -7.69 15.01 12.23
C ASN A 208 -7.97 13.66 12.90
N ALA A 209 -7.98 12.60 12.11
CA ALA A 209 -8.32 11.24 12.53
C ALA A 209 -7.12 10.56 13.21
N ILE A 210 -6.68 11.13 14.33
CA ILE A 210 -5.51 10.69 15.11
C ILE A 210 -5.78 9.43 15.92
N ASN A 211 -4.74 8.63 16.12
CA ASN A 211 -4.76 7.40 16.92
C ASN A 211 -5.84 6.40 16.45
N GLN A 212 -6.01 6.30 15.14
CA GLN A 212 -7.00 5.44 14.51
C GLN A 212 -6.39 4.57 13.42
N SER A 213 -7.08 3.47 13.13
CA SER A 213 -6.79 2.63 11.97
C SER A 213 -7.96 2.67 10.98
N PHE A 214 -7.65 2.49 9.69
CA PHE A 214 -8.62 2.50 8.61
C PHE A 214 -8.35 1.36 7.63
N VAL A 215 -9.37 0.61 7.28
CA VAL A 215 -9.34 -0.31 6.13
C VAL A 215 -9.66 0.49 4.87
N VAL A 216 -8.68 0.60 3.98
CA VAL A 216 -8.79 1.36 2.74
C VAL A 216 -8.90 0.39 1.58
N ALA A 217 -10.13 0.06 1.24
CA ALA A 217 -10.52 -0.83 0.15
C ALA A 217 -11.83 -0.35 -0.45
N ASP A 218 -12.16 -0.78 -1.68
CA ASP A 218 -13.47 -0.52 -2.25
C ASP A 218 -14.58 -1.32 -1.55
N SER A 219 -15.84 -1.02 -1.89
CA SER A 219 -17.00 -1.61 -1.21
C SER A 219 -17.33 -3.03 -1.68
N THR A 220 -16.58 -3.58 -2.66
CA THR A 220 -16.97 -4.81 -3.36
C THR A 220 -15.84 -5.83 -3.40
N PRO A 221 -15.61 -6.61 -2.32
CA PRO A 221 -14.66 -7.73 -2.37
C PRO A 221 -15.04 -8.71 -3.49
N VAL A 222 -14.06 -9.10 -4.29
CA VAL A 222 -14.26 -9.90 -5.49
C VAL A 222 -13.25 -11.05 -5.55
N THR A 223 -13.57 -12.14 -6.29
CA THR A 223 -12.56 -13.17 -6.53
C THR A 223 -11.45 -12.62 -7.43
N PHE A 224 -10.22 -13.04 -7.21
CA PHE A 224 -9.11 -12.61 -8.07
C PHE A 224 -9.35 -12.97 -9.53
N LYS A 225 -10.02 -14.09 -9.78
CA LYS A 225 -10.41 -14.55 -11.12
C LYS A 225 -11.38 -13.55 -11.78
N ASP A 226 -12.47 -13.14 -11.10
CA ASP A 226 -13.45 -12.22 -11.66
C ASP A 226 -12.85 -10.83 -11.89
N PHE A 227 -11.97 -10.38 -10.98
CA PHE A 227 -11.19 -9.14 -11.16
C PHE A 227 -10.35 -9.21 -12.45
N VAL A 228 -9.61 -10.30 -12.65
CA VAL A 228 -8.78 -10.50 -13.85
C VAL A 228 -9.64 -10.66 -15.11
N ASN A 229 -10.77 -11.34 -15.03
CA ASN A 229 -11.67 -11.52 -16.17
C ASN A 229 -12.27 -10.19 -16.64
N LEU A 230 -12.63 -9.28 -15.71
CA LEU A 230 -13.06 -7.94 -16.08
C LEU A 230 -11.94 -7.17 -16.82
N ILE A 231 -10.69 -7.25 -16.36
CA ILE A 231 -9.56 -6.63 -17.05
C ILE A 231 -9.40 -7.22 -18.47
N CYS A 232 -9.51 -8.54 -18.62
CA CYS A 232 -9.42 -9.19 -19.93
C CYS A 232 -10.51 -8.70 -20.87
N LYS A 233 -11.75 -8.56 -20.39
CA LYS A 233 -12.88 -8.01 -21.14
C LYS A 233 -12.58 -6.60 -21.63
N GLU A 234 -12.12 -5.70 -20.77
CA GLU A 234 -11.81 -4.30 -21.11
C GLU A 234 -10.61 -4.17 -22.07
N LEU A 235 -9.66 -5.10 -22.00
CA LEU A 235 -8.52 -5.18 -22.90
C LEU A 235 -8.85 -5.86 -24.24
N GLY A 236 -9.96 -6.60 -24.35
CA GLY A 236 -10.29 -7.43 -25.51
C GLY A 236 -9.34 -8.62 -25.66
N VAL A 237 -8.82 -9.20 -24.57
CA VAL A 237 -7.90 -10.34 -24.59
C VAL A 237 -8.54 -11.58 -23.96
N LYS A 238 -7.99 -12.75 -24.29
CA LYS A 238 -8.46 -14.03 -23.72
C LYS A 238 -8.18 -14.12 -22.21
N GLU A 239 -9.11 -14.68 -21.47
CA GLU A 239 -8.96 -15.01 -20.07
C GLU A 239 -7.79 -15.98 -19.86
N PRO A 240 -6.97 -15.79 -18.78
CA PRO A 240 -5.83 -16.65 -18.51
C PRO A 240 -6.26 -18.00 -17.93
N GLY A 241 -5.51 -19.04 -18.24
CA GLY A 241 -5.57 -20.30 -17.51
C GLY A 241 -4.95 -20.17 -16.11
N SER A 242 -5.02 -21.25 -15.34
CA SER A 242 -4.44 -21.35 -14.00
C SER A 242 -3.21 -22.23 -13.96
N ILE A 243 -2.42 -22.09 -12.89
CA ILE A 243 -1.32 -23.01 -12.53
C ILE A 243 -1.55 -23.55 -11.12
N PRO A 244 -1.17 -24.80 -10.83
CA PRO A 244 -1.23 -25.33 -9.47
C PRO A 244 -0.47 -24.44 -8.48
N THR A 245 -1.05 -24.24 -7.30
CA THR A 245 -0.46 -23.39 -6.26
C THR A 245 0.96 -23.80 -5.88
N ILE A 246 1.28 -25.11 -5.94
CA ILE A 246 2.64 -25.63 -5.69
C ILE A 246 3.64 -25.07 -6.70
N LEU A 247 3.30 -25.06 -7.99
CA LEU A 247 4.14 -24.49 -9.04
C LEU A 247 4.27 -22.97 -8.90
N ALA A 248 3.16 -22.30 -8.57
CA ALA A 248 3.20 -20.86 -8.28
C ALA A 248 4.17 -20.55 -7.12
N LYS A 249 4.15 -21.34 -6.03
CA LYS A 249 5.07 -21.18 -4.89
C LYS A 249 6.54 -21.40 -5.28
N ALA A 250 6.82 -22.35 -6.12
CA ALA A 250 8.19 -22.59 -6.59
C ALA A 250 8.76 -21.40 -7.38
N VAL A 251 7.93 -20.76 -8.21
CA VAL A 251 8.34 -19.62 -9.06
C VAL A 251 8.34 -18.29 -8.29
N MET A 252 7.24 -18.00 -7.58
CA MET A 252 6.99 -16.68 -6.98
C MET A 252 7.40 -16.59 -5.51
N GLY A 253 7.69 -17.71 -4.86
CA GLY A 253 7.94 -17.80 -3.42
C GLY A 253 6.69 -18.17 -2.62
N GLY A 254 6.88 -19.05 -1.62
CA GLY A 254 5.77 -19.59 -0.83
C GLY A 254 5.02 -18.54 -0.02
N ASP A 255 5.76 -17.62 0.58
CA ASP A 255 5.21 -16.55 1.43
C ASP A 255 4.31 -15.60 0.63
N PHE A 256 4.81 -15.16 -0.54
CA PHE A 256 4.05 -14.28 -1.42
C PHE A 256 2.79 -14.96 -1.99
N VAL A 257 2.89 -16.22 -2.43
CA VAL A 257 1.72 -16.94 -2.93
C VAL A 257 0.70 -17.19 -1.81
N ASN A 258 1.15 -17.48 -0.58
CA ASN A 258 0.25 -17.59 0.57
C ASN A 258 -0.47 -16.27 0.85
N LEU A 259 0.24 -15.14 0.79
CA LEU A 259 -0.36 -13.80 0.94
C LEU A 259 -1.41 -13.54 -0.17
N LEU A 260 -1.04 -13.82 -1.42
CA LEU A 260 -1.88 -13.57 -2.59
C LEU A 260 -3.14 -14.45 -2.62
N THR A 261 -3.02 -15.74 -2.27
CA THR A 261 -4.12 -16.71 -2.36
C THR A 261 -4.99 -16.81 -1.11
N THR A 262 -4.68 -16.02 -0.07
CA THR A 262 -5.53 -15.91 1.12
C THR A 262 -6.76 -15.07 0.81
N SER A 263 -7.94 -15.65 1.04
CA SER A 263 -9.20 -14.91 0.90
C SER A 263 -9.35 -13.87 1.99
N ILE A 264 -9.61 -12.62 1.57
CA ILE A 264 -9.91 -11.53 2.48
C ILE A 264 -11.03 -10.66 1.89
N LYS A 265 -12.10 -10.50 2.66
CA LYS A 265 -13.20 -9.58 2.39
C LYS A 265 -13.19 -8.50 3.45
N THR A 266 -13.37 -7.25 3.08
CA THR A 266 -13.31 -6.14 4.02
C THR A 266 -14.56 -5.29 4.03
N SER A 267 -14.80 -4.61 5.16
CA SER A 267 -15.68 -3.46 5.26
C SER A 267 -14.83 -2.19 5.22
N ASN A 268 -15.27 -1.22 4.45
CA ASN A 268 -14.64 0.10 4.34
C ASN A 268 -15.48 1.22 4.96
N ASN A 269 -16.49 0.87 5.75
CA ASN A 269 -17.46 1.81 6.30
C ASN A 269 -16.81 2.96 7.07
N LYS A 270 -15.73 2.67 7.79
CA LYS A 270 -15.04 3.69 8.59
C LYS A 270 -14.36 4.72 7.71
N ILE A 271 -13.59 4.30 6.71
CA ILE A 271 -12.92 5.27 5.82
C ILE A 271 -13.92 6.04 4.95
N THR A 272 -14.99 5.39 4.47
CA THR A 272 -16.02 6.06 3.67
C THR A 272 -16.90 7.00 4.47
N SER A 273 -16.87 6.95 5.79
CA SER A 273 -17.52 7.97 6.64
C SER A 273 -16.76 9.30 6.67
N ILE A 274 -15.50 9.33 6.25
CA ILE A 274 -14.64 10.53 6.26
C ILE A 274 -14.06 10.87 4.87
N CYS A 275 -14.23 10.00 3.89
CA CYS A 275 -13.65 10.14 2.55
C CYS A 275 -14.62 9.63 1.49
N ASP A 276 -14.90 10.44 0.47
CA ASP A 276 -15.66 10.02 -0.70
C ASP A 276 -14.71 9.41 -1.74
N PHE A 277 -14.95 8.15 -2.11
CA PHE A 277 -14.20 7.47 -3.15
C PHE A 277 -14.72 7.84 -4.55
N VAL A 278 -13.80 8.06 -5.47
CA VAL A 278 -14.10 8.29 -6.89
C VAL A 278 -14.64 7.00 -7.52
N TYR A 279 -14.02 5.86 -7.18
CA TYR A 279 -14.41 4.54 -7.67
C TYR A 279 -14.92 3.68 -6.50
N LYS A 280 -16.23 3.57 -6.38
CA LYS A 280 -16.84 2.79 -5.28
C LYS A 280 -16.58 1.30 -5.40
N SER A 281 -16.24 0.82 -6.61
CA SER A 281 -15.92 -0.57 -6.88
C SER A 281 -14.92 -0.73 -8.03
N TYR A 282 -14.28 -1.88 -8.09
CA TYR A 282 -13.43 -2.29 -9.20
C TYR A 282 -14.19 -2.29 -10.56
N VAL A 283 -15.51 -2.45 -10.54
CA VAL A 283 -16.35 -2.44 -11.75
C VAL A 283 -16.35 -1.07 -12.42
N GLU A 284 -16.26 0.01 -11.64
CA GLU A 284 -16.13 1.38 -12.14
C GLU A 284 -14.65 1.72 -12.45
N GLY A 285 -13.75 1.34 -11.56
CA GLY A 285 -12.34 1.75 -11.63
C GLY A 285 -11.54 1.04 -12.73
N ILE A 286 -11.81 -0.24 -13.04
CA ILE A 286 -11.06 -0.97 -14.08
C ILE A 286 -11.31 -0.38 -15.48
N PRO A 287 -12.56 -0.17 -15.95
CA PRO A 287 -12.78 0.45 -17.26
C PRO A 287 -12.13 1.82 -17.38
N ALA A 288 -12.26 2.66 -16.35
CA ALA A 288 -11.63 3.98 -16.31
C ALA A 288 -10.09 3.88 -16.42
N THR A 289 -9.48 3.01 -15.62
CA THR A 289 -8.02 2.76 -15.64
C THR A 289 -7.54 2.27 -17.01
N ILE A 290 -8.24 1.30 -17.61
CA ILE A 290 -7.86 0.77 -18.93
C ILE A 290 -8.04 1.84 -20.04
N SER A 291 -9.06 2.68 -19.95
CA SER A 291 -9.24 3.82 -20.84
C SER A 291 -8.09 4.83 -20.74
N GLU A 292 -7.69 5.20 -19.50
CA GLU A 292 -6.53 6.07 -19.25
C GLU A 292 -5.23 5.49 -19.82
N MET A 293 -5.05 4.16 -19.78
CA MET A 293 -3.86 3.52 -20.35
C MET A 293 -3.81 3.51 -21.89
N LYS A 294 -4.96 3.72 -22.57
CA LYS A 294 -5.07 3.74 -24.01
C LYS A 294 -4.93 5.17 -24.60
N SER A 295 -5.16 6.19 -23.76
CA SER A 295 -4.94 7.60 -24.08
C SER A 295 -3.45 7.98 -24.01
#